data_202836b6339695127892277621f8153c
#
_entry.id   202836b6339695127892277621f8153c
#
_cell.length_a   1.000
_cell.length_b   1.000
_cell.length_c   1.000
_cell.angle_alpha   90.00
_cell.angle_beta   90.00
_cell.angle_gamma   90.00
#
_symmetry.space_group_name_H-M   'P 1'
#
loop_
_entity.id
_entity.type
_entity.pdbx_description
1 polymer ?
#
loop_
_entity_poly.entity_id
_entity_poly.type
_entity_poly.pdbx_seq_one_letter_code
_entity_poly.pdbx_strand_id
1 'polypeptide(L)'
;MAKLAETAEIELKIRLALENVAKMQAWLNSLPNAAHYQVVLGNTYYDTPDRFFAHEQMGLRVRTENTRYEMTLKTAGKVVDGVHIRPEYNLPLNEPKPDFAKLNAHFQLGFENAAQINTELLPTFSTDFTRHIWLVRYQQSQIEIALDQGNIRNRLGECEICELEFELKTGQLKDILALIAQMPVMQGIWFSDLSKAQRGYYLGQAVKFSEEIAKILKADSLLKQEALLADYIREYPENSTYLAALNQQLKTEFDWAQMQAYLKSPTYFAQNLARLTQRYAG
;
A
#
# COMPACT_ATOMS: atom_id res chain seq x y z
N MET A 1 -24.66 5.51 20.06
CA MET A 1 -24.11 4.20 19.64
C MET A 1 -23.39 4.40 18.34
N ALA A 2 -22.06 4.41 18.34
CA ALA A 2 -21.28 4.54 17.11
C ALA A 2 -21.60 3.34 16.21
N LYS A 3 -22.09 3.59 14.97
CA LYS A 3 -22.15 2.56 13.95
C LYS A 3 -20.72 2.07 13.72
N LEU A 4 -20.55 0.76 13.87
CA LEU A 4 -19.30 0.05 13.60
C LEU A 4 -18.74 0.53 12.26
N ALA A 5 -17.46 0.89 12.25
CA ALA A 5 -16.70 1.08 11.03
C ALA A 5 -16.97 -0.12 10.10
N GLU A 6 -17.29 0.14 8.84
CA GLU A 6 -17.21 -0.88 7.82
C GLU A 6 -15.83 -1.52 7.95
N THR A 7 -15.80 -2.83 8.00
CA THR A 7 -14.72 -3.72 8.40
C THR A 7 -13.34 -3.21 7.99
N ALA A 8 -12.41 -3.16 8.97
CA ALA A 8 -11.02 -2.84 8.67
C ALA A 8 -10.51 -3.77 7.55
N GLU A 9 -10.05 -3.20 6.44
CA GLU A 9 -9.39 -3.97 5.39
C GLU A 9 -8.12 -4.62 5.95
N ILE A 10 -7.95 -5.90 5.66
CA ILE A 10 -6.71 -6.64 5.92
C ILE A 10 -6.11 -6.95 4.56
N GLU A 11 -5.05 -6.28 4.20
CA GLU A 11 -4.35 -6.48 2.93
C GLU A 11 -2.86 -6.71 3.13
N LEU A 12 -2.27 -7.51 2.25
CA LEU A 12 -0.83 -7.73 2.16
C LEU A 12 -0.36 -7.30 0.77
N LYS A 13 0.68 -6.46 0.75
CA LYS A 13 1.13 -5.81 -0.47
C LYS A 13 2.49 -6.32 -0.92
N ILE A 14 2.58 -6.70 -2.18
CA ILE A 14 3.80 -7.17 -2.85
C ILE A 14 4.04 -6.32 -4.09
N ARG A 15 5.20 -5.70 -4.18
CA ARG A 15 5.63 -5.01 -5.39
C ARG A 15 6.43 -5.94 -6.28
N LEU A 16 6.38 -5.70 -7.57
CA LEU A 16 7.11 -6.49 -8.55
C LEU A 16 7.64 -5.62 -9.70
N ALA A 17 8.76 -6.04 -10.26
CA ALA A 17 9.30 -5.47 -11.48
C ALA A 17 8.44 -5.87 -12.69
N LEU A 18 8.32 -5.00 -13.70
CA LEU A 18 7.44 -5.21 -14.86
C LEU A 18 7.70 -6.53 -15.60
N GLU A 19 8.95 -6.95 -15.70
CA GLU A 19 9.34 -8.21 -16.36
C GLU A 19 8.71 -9.44 -15.70
N ASN A 20 8.25 -9.34 -14.46
CA ASN A 20 7.63 -10.43 -13.72
C ASN A 20 6.11 -10.54 -13.92
N VAL A 21 5.49 -9.51 -14.51
CA VAL A 21 4.03 -9.41 -14.64
C VAL A 21 3.45 -10.60 -15.38
N ALA A 22 3.96 -10.92 -16.56
CA ALA A 22 3.41 -12.02 -17.40
C ALA A 22 3.43 -13.35 -16.67
N LYS A 23 4.51 -13.66 -15.94
CA LYS A 23 4.65 -14.91 -15.19
C LYS A 23 3.73 -14.92 -13.97
N MET A 24 3.55 -13.77 -13.33
CA MET A 24 2.62 -13.63 -12.21
C MET A 24 1.17 -13.79 -12.66
N GLN A 25 0.77 -13.16 -13.78
CA GLN A 25 -0.57 -13.34 -14.36
C GLN A 25 -0.83 -14.79 -14.76
N ALA A 26 0.17 -15.48 -15.32
CA ALA A 26 0.04 -16.89 -15.66
C ALA A 26 -0.23 -17.76 -14.43
N TRP A 27 0.47 -17.48 -13.31
CA TRP A 27 0.22 -18.17 -12.04
C TRP A 27 -1.17 -17.85 -11.49
N LEU A 28 -1.58 -16.59 -11.45
CA LEU A 28 -2.90 -16.17 -10.97
C LEU A 28 -4.03 -16.80 -11.78
N ASN A 29 -3.88 -16.88 -13.12
CA ASN A 29 -4.84 -17.53 -14.02
C ASN A 29 -4.89 -19.06 -13.83
N SER A 30 -3.87 -19.67 -13.27
CA SER A 30 -3.83 -21.11 -12.95
C SER A 30 -4.51 -21.47 -11.63
N LEU A 31 -4.84 -20.47 -10.80
CA LEU A 31 -5.50 -20.71 -9.52
C LEU A 31 -6.90 -21.31 -9.74
N PRO A 32 -7.26 -22.38 -9.03
CA PRO A 32 -8.56 -23.04 -9.23
C PRO A 32 -9.71 -22.14 -8.76
N ASN A 33 -10.80 -22.14 -9.54
CA ASN A 33 -12.03 -21.40 -9.23
C ASN A 33 -11.85 -19.88 -9.04
N ALA A 34 -10.84 -19.29 -9.66
CA ALA A 34 -10.66 -17.85 -9.66
C ALA A 34 -11.57 -17.18 -10.70
N ALA A 35 -12.46 -16.29 -10.25
CA ALA A 35 -13.14 -15.37 -11.16
C ALA A 35 -12.19 -14.19 -11.45
N HIS A 36 -11.99 -13.88 -12.73
CA HIS A 36 -11.08 -12.80 -13.16
C HIS A 36 -11.83 -11.72 -13.94
N TYR A 37 -11.57 -10.47 -13.62
CA TYR A 37 -12.03 -9.31 -14.39
C TYR A 37 -11.02 -8.17 -14.29
N GLN A 38 -11.22 -7.13 -15.11
CA GLN A 38 -10.32 -5.98 -15.21
C GLN A 38 -11.11 -4.69 -15.12
N VAL A 39 -10.53 -3.69 -14.45
CA VAL A 39 -11.06 -2.33 -14.36
C VAL A 39 -9.95 -1.30 -14.58
N VAL A 40 -10.33 -0.13 -15.10
CA VAL A 40 -9.42 1.02 -15.19
C VAL A 40 -9.83 2.01 -14.11
N LEU A 41 -8.88 2.40 -13.27
CA LEU A 41 -9.10 3.25 -12.12
C LEU A 41 -8.26 4.53 -12.23
N GLY A 42 -8.93 5.67 -12.16
CA GLY A 42 -8.31 6.96 -11.93
C GLY A 42 -8.59 7.41 -10.49
N ASN A 43 -7.59 7.85 -9.76
CA ASN A 43 -7.79 8.39 -8.42
C ASN A 43 -7.07 9.73 -8.31
N THR A 44 -7.76 10.72 -7.82
CA THR A 44 -7.16 11.99 -7.40
C THR A 44 -7.17 12.06 -5.89
N TYR A 45 -5.99 12.29 -5.30
CA TYR A 45 -5.84 12.49 -3.87
C TYR A 45 -5.88 13.96 -3.52
N TYR A 46 -6.54 14.27 -2.42
CA TYR A 46 -6.77 15.62 -1.94
C TYR A 46 -6.20 15.81 -0.54
N ASP A 47 -5.70 17.01 -0.29
CA ASP A 47 -5.26 17.43 1.04
C ASP A 47 -5.45 18.94 1.18
N THR A 48 -5.37 19.46 2.39
CA THR A 48 -5.33 20.89 2.67
C THR A 48 -3.91 21.44 2.44
N PRO A 49 -3.73 22.78 2.30
CA PRO A 49 -2.39 23.39 2.15
C PRO A 49 -1.43 23.04 3.29
N ASP A 50 -1.93 22.90 4.52
CA ASP A 50 -1.16 22.47 5.70
C ASP A 50 -1.01 20.95 5.83
N ARG A 51 -1.55 20.18 4.85
CA ARG A 51 -1.41 18.72 4.76
C ARG A 51 -2.07 17.97 5.93
N PHE A 52 -3.25 18.38 6.28
CA PHE A 52 -4.04 17.80 7.37
C PHE A 52 -4.13 16.26 7.29
N PHE A 53 -4.56 15.71 6.13
CA PHE A 53 -4.72 14.25 6.00
C PHE A 53 -3.37 13.51 6.07
N ALA A 54 -2.33 14.06 5.47
CA ALA A 54 -1.00 13.44 5.52
C ALA A 54 -0.43 13.44 6.96
N HIS A 55 -0.61 14.53 7.72
CA HIS A 55 -0.15 14.62 9.10
C HIS A 55 -0.87 13.66 10.03
N GLU A 56 -2.17 13.45 9.80
CA GLU A 56 -3.00 12.51 10.55
C GLU A 56 -2.89 11.06 10.03
N GLN A 57 -1.92 10.79 9.15
CA GLN A 57 -1.73 9.47 8.52
C GLN A 57 -2.98 8.94 7.79
N MET A 58 -3.79 9.84 7.29
CA MET A 58 -4.99 9.58 6.52
C MET A 58 -4.76 9.82 5.03
N GLY A 59 -5.66 9.31 4.20
CA GLY A 59 -5.69 9.59 2.76
C GLY A 59 -7.11 9.81 2.29
N LEU A 60 -7.37 10.98 1.69
CA LEU A 60 -8.63 11.31 1.04
C LEU A 60 -8.46 11.24 -0.46
N ARG A 61 -9.28 10.43 -1.14
CA ARG A 61 -9.26 10.34 -2.61
C ARG A 61 -10.66 10.39 -3.19
N VAL A 62 -10.75 10.83 -4.43
CA VAL A 62 -11.88 10.57 -5.31
C VAL A 62 -11.43 9.60 -6.39
N ARG A 63 -12.10 8.46 -6.47
CA ARG A 63 -11.90 7.41 -7.48
C ARG A 63 -12.90 7.61 -8.61
N THR A 64 -12.40 7.46 -9.83
CA THR A 64 -13.20 7.33 -11.04
C THR A 64 -13.05 5.91 -11.57
N GLU A 65 -14.17 5.23 -11.76
CA GLU A 65 -14.27 3.95 -12.46
C GLU A 65 -15.35 4.08 -13.53
N ASN A 66 -14.93 4.18 -14.79
CA ASN A 66 -15.84 4.51 -15.90
C ASN A 66 -16.59 5.83 -15.64
N THR A 67 -17.91 5.74 -15.41
CA THR A 67 -18.80 6.88 -15.09
C THR A 67 -19.19 6.96 -13.62
N ARG A 68 -18.60 6.12 -12.77
CA ARG A 68 -18.87 6.08 -11.33
C ARG A 68 -17.78 6.83 -10.58
N TYR A 69 -18.21 7.54 -9.56
CA TYR A 69 -17.30 8.29 -8.69
C TYR A 69 -17.52 7.86 -7.24
N GLU A 70 -16.42 7.71 -6.52
CA GLU A 70 -16.44 7.34 -5.13
C GLU A 70 -15.38 8.13 -4.36
N MET A 71 -15.77 8.74 -3.26
CA MET A 71 -14.83 9.34 -2.32
C MET A 71 -14.50 8.33 -1.24
N THR A 72 -13.22 8.13 -1.02
CA THR A 72 -12.69 7.25 0.02
C THR A 72 -11.85 8.03 1.01
N LEU A 73 -12.14 7.86 2.30
CA LEU A 73 -11.23 8.22 3.39
C LEU A 73 -10.64 6.96 4.00
N LYS A 74 -9.33 6.78 3.88
CA LYS A 74 -8.58 5.79 4.68
C LYS A 74 -7.99 6.50 5.88
N THR A 75 -8.35 6.07 7.09
CA THR A 75 -7.82 6.67 8.33
C THR A 75 -6.53 6.00 8.76
N ALA A 76 -5.88 6.57 9.79
CA ALA A 76 -4.75 5.96 10.43
C ALA A 76 -5.07 4.52 10.86
N GLY A 77 -4.19 3.60 10.53
CA GLY A 77 -4.34 2.18 10.80
C GLY A 77 -3.07 1.60 11.39
N LYS A 78 -3.00 0.27 11.42
CA LYS A 78 -1.80 -0.45 11.81
C LYS A 78 -1.16 -1.07 10.58
N VAL A 79 0.13 -0.85 10.39
CA VAL A 79 0.95 -1.65 9.50
C VAL A 79 1.81 -2.53 10.39
N VAL A 80 1.66 -3.84 10.24
CA VAL A 80 2.39 -4.81 11.05
C VAL A 80 2.99 -5.84 10.11
N ASP A 81 4.30 -5.73 9.88
CA ASP A 81 5.09 -6.62 9.02
C ASP A 81 4.48 -6.78 7.59
N GLY A 82 4.17 -5.67 6.92
CA GLY A 82 3.58 -5.69 5.57
C GLY A 82 2.07 -5.96 5.51
N VAL A 83 1.46 -6.29 6.65
CA VAL A 83 0.00 -6.42 6.75
C VAL A 83 -0.60 -5.07 7.12
N HIS A 84 -1.43 -4.53 6.23
CA HIS A 84 -2.15 -3.28 6.45
C HIS A 84 -3.54 -3.57 7.02
N ILE A 85 -3.86 -2.94 8.14
CA ILE A 85 -5.18 -3.00 8.78
C ILE A 85 -5.65 -1.56 8.97
N ARG A 86 -6.57 -1.10 8.11
CA ARG A 86 -7.02 0.30 8.11
C ARG A 86 -8.52 0.43 7.96
N PRO A 87 -9.18 1.26 8.78
CA PRO A 87 -10.57 1.65 8.53
C PRO A 87 -10.68 2.43 7.21
N GLU A 88 -11.66 2.07 6.40
CA GLU A 88 -11.97 2.72 5.13
C GLU A 88 -13.43 3.13 5.10
N TYR A 89 -13.71 4.35 4.61
CA TYR A 89 -15.02 4.95 4.50
C TYR A 89 -15.26 5.35 3.05
N ASN A 90 -16.17 4.67 2.38
CA ASN A 90 -16.47 4.85 0.96
C ASN A 90 -17.83 5.51 0.78
N LEU A 91 -17.86 6.66 0.11
CA LEU A 91 -19.07 7.42 -0.20
C LEU A 91 -19.24 7.59 -1.71
N PRO A 92 -20.30 7.03 -2.33
CA PRO A 92 -20.61 7.29 -3.73
C PRO A 92 -20.85 8.78 -3.98
N LEU A 93 -20.32 9.27 -5.11
CA LEU A 93 -20.47 10.66 -5.55
C LEU A 93 -21.21 10.74 -6.89
N ASN A 94 -21.84 11.89 -7.16
CA ASN A 94 -22.49 12.19 -8.44
C ASN A 94 -21.50 12.82 -9.44
N GLU A 95 -20.40 13.39 -8.97
CA GLU A 95 -19.37 14.07 -9.76
C GLU A 95 -17.97 13.80 -9.16
N PRO A 96 -16.89 13.95 -9.94
CA PRO A 96 -15.51 13.69 -9.47
C PRO A 96 -14.96 14.84 -8.59
N LYS A 97 -15.74 15.27 -7.62
CA LYS A 97 -15.38 16.36 -6.69
C LYS A 97 -15.51 15.88 -5.26
N PRO A 98 -14.49 16.10 -4.39
CA PRO A 98 -14.56 15.70 -3.00
C PRO A 98 -15.64 16.50 -2.25
N ASP A 99 -16.33 15.81 -1.34
CA ASP A 99 -17.28 16.38 -0.38
C ASP A 99 -17.01 15.76 1.00
N PHE A 100 -15.93 16.21 1.64
CA PHE A 100 -15.51 15.69 2.92
C PHE A 100 -16.53 15.97 4.04
N ALA A 101 -17.22 17.12 3.97
CA ALA A 101 -18.25 17.44 4.95
C ALA A 101 -19.41 16.42 4.90
N LYS A 102 -19.83 16.02 3.68
CA LYS A 102 -20.84 14.97 3.50
C LYS A 102 -20.37 13.61 3.98
N LEU A 103 -19.11 13.23 3.69
CA LEU A 103 -18.52 11.97 4.18
C LEU A 103 -18.48 11.94 5.70
N ASN A 104 -17.97 13.00 6.33
CA ASN A 104 -17.93 13.15 7.79
C ASN A 104 -19.31 13.01 8.42
N ALA A 105 -20.33 13.67 7.86
CA ALA A 105 -21.71 13.58 8.35
C ALA A 105 -22.30 12.18 8.15
N HIS A 106 -22.07 11.55 6.99
CA HIS A 106 -22.62 10.24 6.65
C HIS A 106 -22.12 9.14 7.61
N PHE A 107 -20.82 9.14 7.91
CA PHE A 107 -20.17 8.13 8.77
C PHE A 107 -20.02 8.59 10.23
N GLN A 108 -20.44 9.81 10.57
CA GLN A 108 -20.35 10.36 11.94
C GLN A 108 -18.92 10.32 12.51
N LEU A 109 -17.94 10.77 11.69
CA LEU A 109 -16.51 10.64 12.01
C LEU A 109 -16.03 11.63 13.09
N GLY A 110 -16.81 12.67 13.41
CA GLY A 110 -16.51 13.59 14.50
C GLY A 110 -15.54 14.73 14.16
N PHE A 111 -15.27 15.00 12.88
CA PHE A 111 -14.46 16.17 12.48
C PHE A 111 -15.30 17.44 12.57
N GLU A 112 -15.13 18.21 13.64
CA GLU A 112 -15.91 19.44 13.88
C GLU A 112 -15.67 20.51 12.80
N ASN A 113 -14.46 20.57 12.24
CA ASN A 113 -14.03 21.52 11.20
C ASN A 113 -14.18 20.96 9.76
N ALA A 114 -14.97 19.91 9.54
CA ALA A 114 -15.11 19.25 8.23
C ALA A 114 -15.54 20.21 7.11
N ALA A 115 -16.39 21.18 7.39
CA ALA A 115 -16.82 22.18 6.40
C ALA A 115 -15.67 23.11 5.97
N GLN A 116 -14.82 23.53 6.90
CA GLN A 116 -13.63 24.31 6.61
C GLN A 116 -12.63 23.48 5.81
N ILE A 117 -12.28 22.27 6.28
CA ILE A 117 -11.41 21.35 5.55
C ILE A 117 -11.89 21.19 4.11
N ASN A 118 -13.20 20.97 3.91
CA ASN A 118 -13.77 20.78 2.59
C ASN A 118 -13.52 21.97 1.64
N THR A 119 -13.52 23.20 2.14
CA THR A 119 -13.25 24.40 1.32
C THR A 119 -11.78 24.58 0.97
N GLU A 120 -10.88 23.97 1.73
CA GLU A 120 -9.42 24.08 1.59
C GLU A 120 -8.81 22.91 0.78
N LEU A 121 -9.63 21.92 0.36
CA LEU A 121 -9.16 20.75 -0.38
C LEU A 121 -8.56 21.13 -1.73
N LEU A 122 -7.34 20.70 -1.96
CA LEU A 122 -6.61 20.83 -3.23
C LEU A 122 -6.13 19.46 -3.71
N PRO A 123 -6.12 19.22 -5.04
CA PRO A 123 -5.52 17.99 -5.58
C PRO A 123 -4.00 17.99 -5.35
N THR A 124 -3.47 16.88 -4.87
CA THR A 124 -2.05 16.73 -4.52
C THR A 124 -1.30 15.83 -5.48
N PHE A 125 -1.86 14.69 -5.80
CA PHE A 125 -1.32 13.73 -6.77
C PHE A 125 -2.44 12.83 -7.30
N SER A 126 -2.17 12.13 -8.41
CA SER A 126 -3.05 11.10 -8.97
C SER A 126 -2.40 9.73 -8.97
N THR A 127 -3.23 8.69 -9.01
CA THR A 127 -2.83 7.31 -9.29
C THR A 127 -3.76 6.75 -10.36
N ASP A 128 -3.22 6.51 -11.55
CA ASP A 128 -3.95 6.03 -12.69
C ASP A 128 -3.42 4.66 -13.10
N PHE A 129 -4.26 3.63 -13.03
CA PHE A 129 -3.81 2.27 -13.26
C PHE A 129 -4.94 1.35 -13.73
N THR A 130 -4.52 0.29 -14.41
CA THR A 130 -5.35 -0.88 -14.70
C THR A 130 -5.21 -1.87 -13.55
N ARG A 131 -6.33 -2.32 -13.02
CA ARG A 131 -6.43 -3.36 -11.99
C ARG A 131 -7.00 -4.62 -12.59
N HIS A 132 -6.24 -5.70 -12.56
CA HIS A 132 -6.74 -7.06 -12.79
C HIS A 132 -7.08 -7.69 -11.44
N ILE A 133 -8.27 -8.25 -11.31
CA ILE A 133 -8.80 -8.78 -10.05
C ILE A 133 -9.08 -10.26 -10.21
N TRP A 134 -8.58 -11.08 -9.27
CA TRP A 134 -8.92 -12.49 -9.12
C TRP A 134 -9.60 -12.68 -7.77
N LEU A 135 -10.85 -13.21 -7.81
CA LEU A 135 -11.56 -13.61 -6.58
C LEU A 135 -11.29 -15.10 -6.36
N VAL A 136 -10.54 -15.42 -5.34
CA VAL A 136 -10.03 -16.76 -5.08
C VAL A 136 -10.65 -17.32 -3.79
N ARG A 137 -11.14 -18.56 -3.86
CA ARG A 137 -11.44 -19.35 -2.65
C ARG A 137 -10.25 -20.26 -2.37
N TYR A 138 -9.58 -20.00 -1.24
CA TYR A 138 -8.43 -20.78 -0.84
C TYR A 138 -8.58 -21.22 0.60
N GLN A 139 -8.53 -22.53 0.84
CA GLN A 139 -8.84 -23.15 2.13
C GLN A 139 -10.21 -22.69 2.66
N GLN A 140 -10.26 -21.96 3.78
CA GLN A 140 -11.51 -21.45 4.35
C GLN A 140 -11.73 -19.96 4.08
N SER A 141 -10.85 -19.34 3.29
CA SER A 141 -10.84 -17.91 3.04
C SER A 141 -11.33 -17.53 1.65
N GLN A 142 -11.91 -16.34 1.57
CA GLN A 142 -12.14 -15.63 0.31
C GLN A 142 -11.12 -14.51 0.23
N ILE A 143 -10.34 -14.52 -0.82
CA ILE A 143 -9.22 -13.59 -1.05
C ILE A 143 -9.45 -12.87 -2.37
N GLU A 144 -9.41 -11.55 -2.36
CA GLU A 144 -9.29 -10.76 -3.56
C GLU A 144 -7.80 -10.51 -3.82
N ILE A 145 -7.34 -10.85 -5.02
CA ILE A 145 -5.98 -10.56 -5.45
C ILE A 145 -6.07 -9.54 -6.56
N ALA A 146 -5.46 -8.38 -6.36
CA ALA A 146 -5.41 -7.31 -7.33
C ALA A 146 -3.98 -7.14 -7.87
N LEU A 147 -3.82 -7.15 -9.20
CA LEU A 147 -2.59 -6.74 -9.87
C LEU A 147 -2.81 -5.37 -10.48
N ASP A 148 -2.12 -4.37 -9.95
CA ASP A 148 -2.21 -2.98 -10.36
C ASP A 148 -1.01 -2.60 -11.22
N GLN A 149 -1.27 -2.04 -12.41
CA GLN A 149 -0.25 -1.52 -13.32
C GLN A 149 -0.60 -0.12 -13.80
N GLY A 150 0.28 0.83 -13.60
CA GLY A 150 0.06 2.23 -13.98
C GLY A 150 1.07 3.18 -13.39
N ASN A 151 0.63 4.40 -13.05
CA ASN A 151 1.52 5.44 -12.57
C ASN A 151 0.92 6.25 -11.42
N ILE A 152 1.80 6.74 -10.55
CA ILE A 152 1.54 7.82 -9.60
C ILE A 152 2.14 9.09 -10.18
N ARG A 153 1.39 10.19 -10.20
CA ARG A 153 1.85 11.48 -10.75
C ARG A 153 1.57 12.63 -9.80
N ASN A 154 2.54 13.52 -9.68
CA ASN A 154 2.37 14.82 -9.05
C ASN A 154 3.17 15.88 -9.84
N ARG A 155 3.21 17.12 -9.35
CA ARG A 155 3.96 18.22 -9.98
C ARG A 155 5.49 18.02 -10.04
N LEU A 156 6.03 17.06 -9.26
CA LEU A 156 7.47 16.80 -9.13
C LEU A 156 7.94 15.62 -10.00
N GLY A 157 7.00 14.87 -10.59
CA GLY A 157 7.32 13.73 -11.45
C GLY A 157 6.29 12.62 -11.45
N GLU A 158 6.73 11.45 -11.90
CA GLU A 158 5.92 10.23 -11.87
C GLU A 158 6.74 9.03 -11.40
N CYS A 159 6.05 8.03 -10.85
CA CYS A 159 6.63 6.72 -10.58
C CYS A 159 5.63 5.61 -10.90
N GLU A 160 6.18 4.45 -11.23
CA GLU A 160 5.42 3.27 -11.67
C GLU A 160 4.62 2.64 -10.54
N ILE A 161 3.42 2.18 -10.86
CA ILE A 161 2.65 1.23 -10.07
C ILE A 161 2.79 -0.13 -10.73
N CYS A 162 3.37 -1.09 -10.04
CA CYS A 162 3.39 -2.50 -10.41
C CYS A 162 3.38 -3.31 -9.11
N GLU A 163 2.19 -3.72 -8.65
CA GLU A 163 2.04 -4.35 -7.35
C GLU A 163 0.86 -5.32 -7.29
N LEU A 164 0.98 -6.33 -6.45
CA LEU A 164 -0.09 -7.23 -6.03
C LEU A 164 -0.59 -6.81 -4.65
N GLU A 165 -1.90 -6.79 -4.49
CA GLU A 165 -2.58 -6.65 -3.20
C GLU A 165 -3.38 -7.93 -2.95
N PHE A 166 -3.14 -8.56 -1.80
CA PHE A 166 -3.91 -9.71 -1.33
C PHE A 166 -4.81 -9.23 -0.20
N GLU A 167 -6.09 -9.07 -0.48
CA GLU A 167 -7.07 -8.59 0.49
C GLU A 167 -7.91 -9.76 1.01
N LEU A 168 -8.02 -9.85 2.34
CA LEU A 168 -8.85 -10.84 3.02
C LEU A 168 -10.30 -10.36 3.06
N LYS A 169 -11.18 -10.96 2.23
CA LYS A 169 -12.62 -10.66 2.29
C LYS A 169 -13.30 -11.41 3.42
N THR A 170 -12.96 -12.68 3.62
CA THR A 170 -13.41 -13.51 4.75
C THR A 170 -12.39 -14.59 5.05
N GLY A 171 -12.28 -15.03 6.30
CA GLY A 171 -11.40 -16.11 6.70
C GLY A 171 -10.20 -15.66 7.54
N GLN A 172 -9.01 -16.15 7.23
CA GLN A 172 -7.83 -16.00 8.09
C GLN A 172 -6.59 -15.56 7.28
N LEU A 173 -5.80 -14.66 7.85
CA LEU A 173 -4.57 -14.15 7.22
C LEU A 173 -3.55 -15.27 6.88
N LYS A 174 -3.50 -16.32 7.68
CA LYS A 174 -2.61 -17.47 7.41
C LYS A 174 -2.89 -18.13 6.06
N ASP A 175 -4.13 -18.08 5.57
CA ASP A 175 -4.48 -18.64 4.27
C ASP A 175 -3.91 -17.78 3.13
N ILE A 176 -3.87 -16.45 3.28
CA ILE A 176 -3.16 -15.55 2.35
C ILE A 176 -1.67 -15.91 2.33
N LEU A 177 -1.03 -16.06 3.48
CA LEU A 177 0.40 -16.40 3.56
C LEU A 177 0.70 -17.77 2.93
N ALA A 178 -0.17 -18.76 3.15
CA ALA A 178 -0.06 -20.08 2.53
C ALA A 178 -0.24 -20.03 1.00
N LEU A 179 -1.11 -19.15 0.50
CA LEU A 179 -1.27 -18.93 -0.94
C LEU A 179 -0.03 -18.23 -1.54
N ILE A 180 0.49 -17.19 -0.87
CA ILE A 180 1.72 -16.49 -1.28
C ILE A 180 2.93 -17.44 -1.31
N ALA A 181 2.99 -18.43 -0.41
CA ALA A 181 4.06 -19.44 -0.42
C ALA A 181 4.08 -20.31 -1.69
N GLN A 182 3.00 -20.33 -2.47
CA GLN A 182 2.92 -21.03 -3.77
C GLN A 182 3.24 -20.12 -4.96
N MET A 183 3.42 -18.83 -4.72
CA MET A 183 3.72 -17.85 -5.77
C MET A 183 5.10 -18.10 -6.38
N PRO A 184 5.27 -17.97 -7.72
CA PRO A 184 6.58 -18.04 -8.34
C PRO A 184 7.41 -16.80 -7.98
N VAL A 185 8.28 -16.92 -6.98
CA VAL A 185 9.15 -15.82 -6.54
C VAL A 185 10.40 -15.75 -7.40
N MET A 186 10.67 -14.54 -7.91
CA MET A 186 11.81 -14.23 -8.77
C MET A 186 12.52 -12.97 -8.27
N GLN A 187 13.68 -12.66 -8.84
CA GLN A 187 14.32 -11.36 -8.64
C GLN A 187 13.36 -10.23 -9.02
N GLY A 188 13.28 -9.19 -8.23
CA GLY A 188 12.36 -8.06 -8.46
C GLY A 188 10.97 -8.25 -7.90
N ILE A 189 10.80 -9.08 -6.86
CA ILE A 189 9.54 -9.23 -6.10
C ILE A 189 9.83 -9.00 -4.61
N TRP A 190 9.05 -8.14 -3.95
CA TRP A 190 9.28 -7.83 -2.53
C TRP A 190 8.01 -7.35 -1.81
N PHE A 191 7.93 -7.60 -0.51
CA PHE A 191 6.92 -6.97 0.35
C PHE A 191 7.19 -5.48 0.50
N SER A 192 6.14 -4.65 0.53
CA SER A 192 6.26 -3.20 0.72
C SER A 192 5.25 -2.70 1.75
N ASP A 193 5.72 -1.89 2.69
CA ASP A 193 4.89 -1.21 3.68
C ASP A 193 4.31 0.11 3.14
N LEU A 194 4.81 0.61 2.00
CA LEU A 194 4.36 1.86 1.41
C LEU A 194 3.10 1.67 0.56
N SER A 195 2.02 2.33 0.95
CA SER A 195 0.83 2.44 0.13
C SER A 195 1.04 3.36 -1.09
N LYS A 196 0.19 3.24 -2.14
CA LYS A 196 0.17 4.17 -3.27
C LYS A 196 0.06 5.64 -2.80
N ALA A 197 -0.73 5.89 -1.75
CA ALA A 197 -0.89 7.21 -1.17
C ALA A 197 0.42 7.75 -0.58
N GLN A 198 1.11 6.96 0.25
CA GLN A 198 2.40 7.38 0.82
C GLN A 198 3.45 7.61 -0.26
N ARG A 199 3.52 6.74 -1.27
CA ARG A 199 4.41 6.92 -2.42
C ARG A 199 4.10 8.22 -3.17
N GLY A 200 2.82 8.57 -3.36
CA GLY A 200 2.39 9.84 -3.95
C GLY A 200 2.82 11.06 -3.14
N TYR A 201 2.73 10.99 -1.82
CA TYR A 201 3.21 12.04 -0.92
C TYR A 201 4.73 12.20 -0.91
N TYR A 202 5.50 11.10 -1.10
CA TYR A 202 6.97 11.13 -1.09
C TYR A 202 7.58 11.33 -2.49
N LEU A 203 6.79 11.20 -3.56
CA LEU A 203 7.29 11.35 -4.94
C LEU A 203 7.97 12.71 -5.16
N GLY A 204 9.26 12.67 -5.50
CA GLY A 204 10.12 13.85 -5.64
C GLY A 204 10.49 14.53 -4.31
N GLN A 205 10.21 13.90 -3.14
CA GLN A 205 10.39 14.49 -1.82
C GLN A 205 11.15 13.53 -0.87
N ALA A 206 12.33 13.08 -1.30
CA ALA A 206 13.18 12.16 -0.52
C ALA A 206 13.48 12.67 0.90
N VAL A 207 13.60 13.98 1.09
CA VAL A 207 13.82 14.59 2.41
C VAL A 207 12.65 14.30 3.35
N LYS A 208 11.41 14.43 2.89
CA LYS A 208 10.23 14.14 3.72
C LYS A 208 10.14 12.67 4.12
N PHE A 209 10.52 11.78 3.20
CA PHE A 209 10.57 10.36 3.54
C PHE A 209 11.68 10.08 4.56
N SER A 210 12.84 10.74 4.43
CA SER A 210 13.92 10.66 5.42
C SER A 210 13.50 11.17 6.81
N GLU A 211 12.72 12.24 6.87
CA GLU A 211 12.18 12.76 8.15
C GLU A 211 11.24 11.73 8.82
N GLU A 212 10.42 11.05 8.04
CA GLU A 212 9.55 9.98 8.55
C GLU A 212 10.35 8.78 9.06
N ILE A 213 11.34 8.32 8.29
CA ILE A 213 12.26 7.26 8.72
C ILE A 213 12.95 7.65 10.03
N ALA A 214 13.42 8.90 10.15
CA ALA A 214 14.11 9.37 11.36
C ALA A 214 13.22 9.34 12.61
N LYS A 215 11.91 9.56 12.48
CA LYS A 215 10.95 9.41 13.58
C LYS A 215 10.82 7.93 13.98
N ILE A 216 10.68 7.06 13.01
CA ILE A 216 10.46 5.62 13.21
C ILE A 216 11.71 4.94 13.79
N LEU A 217 12.92 5.33 13.37
CA LEU A 217 14.16 4.83 13.94
C LEU A 217 14.31 5.12 15.45
N LYS A 218 13.55 6.08 15.98
CA LYS A 218 13.58 6.44 17.42
C LYS A 218 12.50 5.72 18.24
N ALA A 219 11.41 5.30 17.62
CA ALA A 219 10.18 4.98 18.35
C ALA A 219 9.64 3.56 18.11
N ASP A 220 10.01 2.90 17.01
CA ASP A 220 9.33 1.69 16.54
C ASP A 220 10.17 0.40 16.63
N SER A 221 9.50 -0.72 16.35
CA SER A 221 10.12 -2.03 16.31
C SER A 221 11.20 -2.13 15.22
N LEU A 222 12.21 -2.97 15.44
CA LEU A 222 13.28 -3.20 14.45
C LEU A 222 12.74 -3.68 13.10
N LEU A 223 11.64 -4.45 13.09
CA LEU A 223 11.03 -4.93 11.85
C LEU A 223 10.43 -3.78 11.03
N LYS A 224 9.75 -2.83 11.66
CA LYS A 224 9.23 -1.65 10.97
C LYS A 224 10.35 -0.74 10.47
N GLN A 225 11.42 -0.60 11.25
CA GLN A 225 12.62 0.11 10.82
C GLN A 225 13.24 -0.56 9.59
N GLU A 226 13.41 -1.89 9.60
CA GLU A 226 13.93 -2.68 8.47
C GLU A 226 13.08 -2.47 7.21
N ALA A 227 11.76 -2.60 7.32
CA ALA A 227 10.84 -2.47 6.19
C ALA A 227 10.95 -1.10 5.50
N LEU A 228 10.96 -0.01 6.29
CA LEU A 228 11.05 1.35 5.74
C LEU A 228 12.44 1.70 5.20
N LEU A 229 13.51 1.25 5.84
CA LEU A 229 14.87 1.37 5.31
C LEU A 229 15.00 0.61 4.00
N ALA A 230 14.43 -0.61 3.93
CA ALA A 230 14.41 -1.39 2.70
C ALA A 230 13.63 -0.71 1.57
N ASP A 231 12.45 -0.14 1.86
CA ASP A 231 11.67 0.62 0.88
C ASP A 231 12.42 1.87 0.40
N TYR A 232 13.12 2.58 1.31
CA TYR A 232 13.96 3.71 0.92
C TYR A 232 15.11 3.28 0.01
N ILE A 233 15.89 2.27 0.40
CA ILE A 233 17.07 1.83 -0.34
C ILE A 233 16.72 1.33 -1.74
N ARG A 234 15.55 0.72 -1.92
CA ARG A 234 15.09 0.23 -3.23
C ARG A 234 14.84 1.35 -4.25
N GLU A 235 14.40 2.53 -3.82
CA GLU A 235 13.77 3.51 -4.73
C GLU A 235 14.29 4.95 -4.61
N TYR A 236 15.07 5.24 -3.59
CA TYR A 236 15.54 6.60 -3.32
C TYR A 236 17.06 6.72 -3.46
N PRO A 237 17.60 7.96 -3.56
CA PRO A 237 19.03 8.19 -3.67
C PRO A 237 19.83 7.57 -2.51
N GLU A 238 21.08 7.24 -2.79
CA GLU A 238 22.01 6.65 -1.83
C GLU A 238 22.09 7.47 -0.54
N ASN A 239 22.04 6.76 0.60
CA ASN A 239 22.18 7.31 1.93
C ASN A 239 23.00 6.34 2.79
N SER A 240 24.24 6.73 3.07
CA SER A 240 25.20 5.88 3.80
C SER A 240 24.75 5.55 5.22
N THR A 241 24.02 6.45 5.89
CA THR A 241 23.47 6.21 7.23
C THR A 241 22.43 5.10 7.21
N TYR A 242 21.53 5.12 6.22
CA TYR A 242 20.49 4.10 6.09
C TYR A 242 21.05 2.76 5.66
N LEU A 243 22.05 2.77 4.77
CA LEU A 243 22.77 1.57 4.39
C LEU A 243 23.48 0.93 5.60
N ALA A 244 24.19 1.72 6.40
CA ALA A 244 24.87 1.23 7.60
C ALA A 244 23.87 0.67 8.63
N ALA A 245 22.75 1.36 8.86
CA ALA A 245 21.70 0.89 9.77
C ALA A 245 21.11 -0.45 9.32
N LEU A 246 20.81 -0.60 8.02
CA LEU A 246 20.24 -1.84 7.51
C LEU A 246 21.26 -2.98 7.48
N ASN A 247 22.53 -2.71 7.12
CA ASN A 247 23.61 -3.68 7.21
C ASN A 247 23.77 -4.23 8.64
N GLN A 248 23.70 -3.35 9.63
CA GLN A 248 23.75 -3.75 11.05
C GLN A 248 22.59 -4.68 11.43
N GLN A 249 21.36 -4.33 11.01
CA GLN A 249 20.17 -5.14 11.33
C GLN A 249 20.20 -6.52 10.66
N LEU A 250 20.60 -6.56 9.39
CA LEU A 250 20.64 -7.78 8.57
C LEU A 250 21.93 -8.60 8.79
N LYS A 251 22.92 -8.04 9.51
CA LYS A 251 24.27 -8.60 9.71
C LYS A 251 24.98 -8.86 8.37
N THR A 252 24.95 -7.86 7.50
CA THR A 252 25.57 -7.88 6.17
C THR A 252 26.61 -6.75 6.05
N GLU A 253 27.45 -6.80 5.01
CA GLU A 253 28.43 -5.77 4.67
C GLU A 253 28.28 -5.36 3.20
N PHE A 254 27.04 -5.22 2.73
CA PHE A 254 26.73 -4.88 1.35
C PHE A 254 27.02 -3.39 1.08
N ASP A 255 27.52 -3.10 -0.12
CA ASP A 255 27.43 -1.76 -0.68
C ASP A 255 25.99 -1.43 -1.10
N TRP A 256 25.75 -0.21 -1.61
CA TRP A 256 24.40 0.23 -1.97
C TRP A 256 23.76 -0.65 -3.05
N ALA A 257 24.50 -0.97 -4.11
CA ALA A 257 24.00 -1.78 -5.23
C ALA A 257 23.72 -3.23 -4.81
N GLN A 258 24.62 -3.82 -4.01
CA GLN A 258 24.45 -5.15 -3.44
C GLN A 258 23.22 -5.21 -2.53
N MET A 259 23.03 -4.19 -1.69
CA MET A 259 21.84 -4.10 -0.81
C MET A 259 20.58 -3.98 -1.64
N GLN A 260 20.52 -3.11 -2.65
CA GLN A 260 19.37 -3.00 -3.54
C GLN A 260 19.02 -4.32 -4.23
N ALA A 261 20.02 -5.03 -4.72
CA ALA A 261 19.85 -6.35 -5.36
C ALA A 261 19.33 -7.39 -4.36
N TYR A 262 19.89 -7.43 -3.15
CA TYR A 262 19.49 -8.35 -2.08
C TYR A 262 18.04 -8.11 -1.65
N LEU A 263 17.65 -6.87 -1.43
CA LEU A 263 16.30 -6.49 -0.99
C LEU A 263 15.20 -6.83 -2.01
N LYS A 264 15.57 -7.07 -3.27
CA LYS A 264 14.67 -7.51 -4.35
C LYS A 264 14.85 -9.01 -4.67
N SER A 265 15.62 -9.74 -3.87
CA SER A 265 15.95 -11.15 -4.12
C SER A 265 14.90 -12.13 -3.61
N PRO A 266 14.78 -13.32 -4.21
CA PRO A 266 13.98 -14.42 -3.67
C PRO A 266 14.35 -14.80 -2.24
N THR A 267 15.63 -14.70 -1.88
CA THR A 267 16.12 -15.00 -0.52
C THR A 267 15.51 -14.06 0.51
N TYR A 268 15.58 -12.75 0.27
CA TYR A 268 14.99 -11.76 1.18
C TYR A 268 13.46 -11.86 1.24
N PHE A 269 12.81 -12.14 0.11
CA PHE A 269 11.37 -12.40 0.07
C PHE A 269 10.98 -13.61 0.95
N ALA A 270 11.69 -14.73 0.79
CA ALA A 270 11.43 -15.95 1.57
C ALA A 270 11.64 -15.74 3.09
N GLN A 271 12.67 -14.97 3.48
CA GLN A 271 12.90 -14.61 4.88
C GLN A 271 11.74 -13.80 5.46
N ASN A 272 11.24 -12.79 4.72
CA ASN A 272 10.09 -11.99 5.14
C ASN A 272 8.83 -12.84 5.25
N LEU A 273 8.55 -13.69 4.25
CA LEU A 273 7.39 -14.59 4.26
C LEU A 273 7.45 -15.56 5.45
N ALA A 274 8.61 -16.11 5.76
CA ALA A 274 8.81 -17.01 6.91
C ALA A 274 8.50 -16.29 8.24
N ARG A 275 8.99 -15.06 8.41
CA ARG A 275 8.71 -14.24 9.61
C ARG A 275 7.21 -13.95 9.76
N LEU A 276 6.54 -13.55 8.66
CA LEU A 276 5.10 -13.33 8.64
C LEU A 276 4.33 -14.61 9.01
N THR A 277 4.70 -15.73 8.37
CA THR A 277 4.05 -17.01 8.63
C THR A 277 4.20 -17.43 10.09
N GLN A 278 5.40 -17.30 10.68
CA GLN A 278 5.65 -17.62 12.09
C GLN A 278 4.79 -16.75 13.03
N ARG A 279 4.64 -15.47 12.72
CA ARG A 279 3.87 -14.54 13.53
C ARG A 279 2.36 -14.81 13.52
N TYR A 280 1.83 -15.24 12.38
CA TYR A 280 0.39 -15.47 12.18
C TYR A 280 0.00 -16.95 12.10
N ALA A 281 0.89 -17.87 12.50
CA ALA A 281 0.64 -19.31 12.53
C ALA A 281 -0.29 -19.76 13.68
N GLY A 282 -0.59 -18.87 14.63
CA GLY A 282 -1.34 -19.16 15.83
C GLY A 282 -2.84 -18.90 15.75
#